data_557e2bf8ac9480d5a94aae7afb528e67
#
_entry.id   557e2bf8ac9480d5a94aae7afb528e67
#
_cell.length_a   1.000
_cell.length_b   1.000
_cell.length_c   1.000
_cell.angle_alpha   90.00
_cell.angle_beta   90.00
_cell.angle_gamma   90.00
#
_symmetry.space_group_name_H-M   'P 1'
#
loop_
_entity.id
_entity.type
_entity.pdbx_description
1 polymer ?
#
loop_
_entity_poly.entity_id
_entity_poly.type
_entity_poly.pdbx_seq_one_letter_code
_entity_poly.pdbx_strand_id
1 'polypeptide(L)'
;MNSLFFSSSPSLGLFLLLVLVLFDFPLSLGNPAELYKYNTCSKEFNCGNIKGVSYPFWGFDRPLGCGHLDLQLSCHDGIATIEIKGVNYSVLSFNKDAQTLRIVRQDYLKGICSPLLVNTTLDPKLFDYAAAHQYVTFFYGCPSPAVSVMPQKFSCSIAGIPLEDGYYIAGPQPQGPGACNVSVFVPVLVTSLVEEIVSLNLDQLIEGVIGKGFEVRLNVDSRACSECLESKGVCGYDLGLKQTTCYCKDQIQASKTCTSPTGDVGTPKESSPPGTHLNVMFYFIPLGIS
;
A
#
# COMPACT_ATOMS: atom_id res chain seq x y z
N MET A 1 56.04 32.38 -57.16
CA MET A 1 56.13 31.87 -55.78
C MET A 1 55.27 32.77 -54.92
N ASN A 2 54.03 32.37 -54.68
CA ASN A 2 53.09 33.08 -53.82
C ASN A 2 52.91 32.33 -52.51
N SER A 3 53.47 32.84 -51.45
CA SER A 3 53.26 32.31 -50.08
C SER A 3 51.99 32.92 -49.50
N LEU A 4 50.96 32.07 -49.32
CA LEU A 4 49.74 32.43 -48.61
C LEU A 4 50.03 32.39 -47.11
N PHE A 5 50.15 33.56 -46.47
CA PHE A 5 50.14 33.68 -45.03
C PHE A 5 48.70 33.51 -44.50
N PHE A 6 48.40 32.35 -43.88
CA PHE A 6 47.18 32.23 -43.08
C PHE A 6 47.39 32.97 -41.75
N SER A 7 46.81 34.16 -41.68
CA SER A 7 46.66 34.90 -40.43
C SER A 7 45.54 34.20 -39.61
N SER A 8 45.90 33.31 -38.71
CA SER A 8 44.96 32.78 -37.74
C SER A 8 44.66 33.84 -36.68
N SER A 9 43.46 34.39 -36.73
CA SER A 9 43.04 35.38 -35.71
C SER A 9 42.88 34.66 -34.36
N PRO A 10 43.43 35.19 -33.27
CA PRO A 10 43.38 34.56 -31.94
C PRO A 10 41.95 34.41 -31.40
N SER A 11 40.99 35.13 -31.97
CA SER A 11 39.58 35.05 -31.61
C SER A 11 38.90 33.71 -32.03
N LEU A 12 39.33 33.12 -33.15
CA LEU A 12 38.75 31.88 -33.62
C LEU A 12 39.15 30.66 -32.74
N GLY A 13 40.41 30.67 -32.28
CA GLY A 13 40.92 29.66 -31.34
C GLY A 13 40.21 29.70 -29.99
N LEU A 14 40.00 30.92 -29.47
CA LEU A 14 39.30 31.10 -28.20
C LEU A 14 37.81 30.71 -28.30
N PHE A 15 37.16 30.97 -29.44
CA PHE A 15 35.79 30.58 -29.68
C PHE A 15 35.63 29.05 -29.81
N LEU A 16 36.56 28.38 -30.49
CA LEU A 16 36.57 26.90 -30.58
C LEU A 16 36.83 26.26 -29.22
N LEU A 17 37.71 26.82 -28.39
CA LEU A 17 38.00 26.35 -27.05
C LEU A 17 36.81 26.53 -26.13
N LEU A 18 36.08 27.64 -26.25
CA LEU A 18 34.85 27.92 -25.50
C LEU A 18 33.70 26.98 -25.92
N VAL A 19 33.60 26.64 -27.21
CA VAL A 19 32.63 25.69 -27.71
C VAL A 19 32.97 24.28 -27.21
N LEU A 20 34.22 23.86 -27.26
CA LEU A 20 34.67 22.56 -26.74
C LEU A 20 34.41 22.44 -25.22
N VAL A 21 34.70 23.48 -24.44
CA VAL A 21 34.40 23.51 -22.99
C VAL A 21 32.91 23.43 -22.72
N LEU A 22 32.05 24.03 -23.56
CA LEU A 22 30.59 23.93 -23.42
C LEU A 22 30.01 22.54 -23.81
N PHE A 23 30.71 21.81 -24.69
CA PHE A 23 30.31 20.44 -25.07
C PHE A 23 30.86 19.37 -24.11
N ASP A 24 31.97 19.65 -23.39
CA ASP A 24 32.56 18.70 -22.44
C ASP A 24 32.00 18.80 -21.01
N PHE A 25 31.16 19.79 -20.72
CA PHE A 25 30.36 19.74 -19.51
C PHE A 25 29.12 18.88 -19.76
N PRO A 26 29.04 17.65 -19.24
CA PRO A 26 27.78 16.98 -19.14
C PRO A 26 26.93 17.84 -18.22
N LEU A 27 26.04 18.65 -18.80
CA LEU A 27 24.93 19.22 -18.05
C LEU A 27 24.14 18.01 -17.55
N SER A 28 24.51 17.51 -16.38
CA SER A 28 23.73 16.56 -15.61
C SER A 28 22.46 17.27 -15.15
N LEU A 29 21.62 17.61 -16.12
CA LEU A 29 20.23 17.96 -15.89
C LEU A 29 19.57 16.68 -15.41
N GLY A 30 19.54 16.49 -14.09
CA GLY A 30 18.74 15.44 -13.47
C GLY A 30 17.36 15.44 -14.11
N ASN A 31 16.81 14.28 -14.40
CA ASN A 31 15.51 14.18 -15.05
C ASN A 31 14.49 14.96 -14.22
N PRO A 32 13.91 16.06 -14.74
CA PRO A 32 12.99 16.90 -13.96
C PRO A 32 11.78 16.10 -13.47
N ALA A 33 11.40 15.01 -14.15
CA ALA A 33 10.33 14.12 -13.75
C ALA A 33 10.70 13.32 -12.49
N GLU A 34 11.93 12.83 -12.37
CA GLU A 34 12.37 12.06 -11.19
C GLU A 34 12.56 12.98 -9.97
N LEU A 35 13.11 14.19 -10.17
CA LEU A 35 13.20 15.19 -9.10
C LEU A 35 11.80 15.62 -8.63
N TYR A 36 10.84 15.75 -9.54
CA TYR A 36 9.43 15.99 -9.20
C TYR A 36 8.87 14.88 -8.33
N LYS A 37 9.07 13.61 -8.71
CA LYS A 37 8.63 12.44 -7.93
C LYS A 37 9.30 12.39 -6.56
N TYR A 38 10.62 12.61 -6.49
CA TYR A 38 11.33 12.70 -5.21
C TYR A 38 10.70 13.76 -4.30
N ASN A 39 10.50 14.98 -4.79
CA ASN A 39 9.97 16.07 -4.00
C ASN A 39 8.51 15.89 -3.60
N THR A 40 7.69 15.32 -4.46
CA THR A 40 6.26 15.11 -4.16
C THR A 40 6.04 13.89 -3.27
N CYS A 41 6.80 12.81 -3.47
CA CYS A 41 6.67 11.61 -2.65
C CYS A 41 7.38 11.73 -1.28
N SER A 42 8.26 12.72 -1.09
CA SER A 42 8.81 13.05 0.23
C SER A 42 7.79 13.73 1.16
N LYS A 43 6.71 14.28 0.62
CA LYS A 43 5.64 14.86 1.42
C LYS A 43 4.89 13.77 2.16
N GLU A 44 4.37 14.11 3.33
CA GLU A 44 3.53 13.22 4.12
C GLU A 44 2.06 13.57 3.93
N PHE A 45 1.20 12.56 3.94
CA PHE A 45 -0.25 12.75 4.01
C PHE A 45 -0.64 13.11 5.44
N ASN A 46 -1.42 14.18 5.57
CA ASN A 46 -1.93 14.64 6.85
C ASN A 46 -3.41 14.97 6.71
N CYS A 47 -4.26 14.36 7.56
CA CYS A 47 -5.71 14.56 7.56
C CYS A 47 -6.27 14.40 8.96
N GLY A 48 -6.79 15.48 9.55
CA GLY A 48 -7.32 15.46 10.90
C GLY A 48 -6.31 14.98 11.93
N ASN A 49 -6.63 13.88 12.61
CA ASN A 49 -5.76 13.21 13.57
C ASN A 49 -4.71 12.27 12.93
N ILE A 50 -4.88 11.92 11.66
CA ILE A 50 -3.95 11.07 10.91
C ILE A 50 -2.83 11.95 10.37
N LYS A 51 -1.59 11.71 10.82
CA LYS A 51 -0.41 12.51 10.50
C LYS A 51 0.77 11.62 10.09
N GLY A 52 1.65 12.18 9.28
CA GLY A 52 2.94 11.55 8.98
C GLY A 52 2.83 10.31 8.10
N VAL A 53 1.73 10.14 7.35
CA VAL A 53 1.54 8.96 6.51
C VAL A 53 2.31 9.13 5.20
N SER A 54 3.16 8.15 4.91
CA SER A 54 4.01 8.12 3.72
C SER A 54 3.74 6.85 2.90
N TYR A 55 4.74 6.30 2.23
CA TYR A 55 4.65 5.01 1.55
C TYR A 55 4.13 3.93 2.54
N PRO A 56 3.23 3.04 2.13
CA PRO A 56 2.79 2.75 0.76
C PRO A 56 1.54 3.51 0.29
N PHE A 57 1.15 4.60 0.94
CA PHE A 57 -0.05 5.35 0.59
C PHE A 57 0.23 6.50 -0.37
N TRP A 58 -0.80 6.85 -1.15
CA TRP A 58 -0.86 8.03 -2.00
C TRP A 58 -2.22 8.70 -1.87
N GLY A 59 -2.38 9.90 -2.42
CA GLY A 59 -3.60 10.69 -2.36
C GLY A 59 -3.34 12.07 -1.77
N PHE A 60 -4.29 12.99 -1.94
CA PHE A 60 -4.17 14.38 -1.55
C PHE A 60 -2.92 15.03 -2.18
N ASP A 61 -1.91 15.44 -1.38
CA ASP A 61 -0.67 16.05 -1.86
C ASP A 61 0.40 15.05 -2.35
N ARG A 62 0.10 13.77 -2.29
CA ARG A 62 0.96 12.68 -2.75
C ARG A 62 0.37 12.05 -4.00
N PRO A 63 0.88 12.38 -5.22
CA PRO A 63 0.33 11.86 -6.46
C PRO A 63 0.51 10.35 -6.60
N LEU A 64 -0.24 9.77 -7.54
CA LEU A 64 -0.08 8.40 -7.97
C LEU A 64 1.39 8.13 -8.36
N GLY A 65 1.93 7.01 -7.90
CA GLY A 65 3.36 6.70 -7.99
C GLY A 65 4.11 6.92 -6.67
N CYS A 66 3.57 7.71 -5.72
CA CYS A 66 4.11 7.78 -4.37
C CYS A 66 3.68 6.63 -3.46
N GLY A 67 2.77 5.77 -3.91
CA GLY A 67 2.30 4.61 -3.18
C GLY A 67 1.65 3.57 -4.08
N HIS A 68 1.24 2.46 -3.47
CA HIS A 68 0.58 1.35 -4.16
C HIS A 68 -0.77 1.79 -4.74
N LEU A 69 -1.08 1.35 -5.96
CA LEU A 69 -2.27 1.77 -6.70
C LEU A 69 -3.57 1.69 -5.88
N ASP A 70 -3.76 0.61 -5.14
CA ASP A 70 -4.98 0.32 -4.37
C ASP A 70 -4.94 0.87 -2.93
N LEU A 71 -3.93 1.71 -2.58
CA LEU A 71 -3.77 2.30 -1.26
C LEU A 71 -3.92 3.83 -1.30
N GLN A 72 -4.96 4.28 -2.01
CA GLN A 72 -5.32 5.70 -2.04
C GLN A 72 -5.98 6.14 -0.73
N LEU A 73 -5.46 7.21 -0.13
CA LEU A 73 -6.11 7.92 0.96
C LEU A 73 -6.78 9.19 0.44
N SER A 74 -7.99 9.42 0.92
CA SER A 74 -8.72 10.67 0.70
C SER A 74 -8.89 11.41 2.04
N CYS A 75 -9.04 12.74 1.97
CA CYS A 75 -9.29 13.58 3.15
C CYS A 75 -10.49 14.48 2.90
N HIS A 76 -11.55 14.29 3.65
CA HIS A 76 -12.75 15.10 3.60
C HIS A 76 -13.14 15.50 5.02
N ASP A 77 -13.30 16.80 5.27
CA ASP A 77 -13.70 17.35 6.57
C ASP A 77 -12.82 16.87 7.75
N GLY A 78 -11.52 16.68 7.49
CA GLY A 78 -10.57 16.18 8.49
C GLY A 78 -10.67 14.67 8.77
N ILE A 79 -11.41 13.93 7.98
CA ILE A 79 -11.56 12.48 8.07
C ILE A 79 -10.77 11.83 6.95
N ALA A 80 -9.74 11.05 7.33
CA ALA A 80 -9.00 10.23 6.39
C ALA A 80 -9.80 8.98 6.02
N THR A 81 -9.88 8.65 4.74
CA THR A 81 -10.64 7.49 4.25
C THR A 81 -9.84 6.66 3.26
N ILE A 82 -10.14 5.36 3.21
CA ILE A 82 -9.62 4.41 2.24
C ILE A 82 -10.77 3.57 1.70
N GLU A 83 -10.74 3.28 0.40
CA GLU A 83 -11.67 2.34 -0.22
C GLU A 83 -11.01 0.96 -0.35
N ILE A 84 -11.68 -0.09 0.14
CA ILE A 84 -11.22 -1.48 -0.01
C ILE A 84 -12.38 -2.29 -0.58
N LYS A 85 -12.19 -2.85 -1.76
CA LYS A 85 -13.21 -3.68 -2.46
C LYS A 85 -14.58 -3.01 -2.58
N GLY A 86 -14.61 -1.71 -2.90
CA GLY A 86 -15.85 -0.94 -3.08
C GLY A 86 -16.53 -0.52 -1.78
N VAL A 87 -15.89 -0.74 -0.63
CA VAL A 87 -16.38 -0.29 0.68
C VAL A 87 -15.48 0.82 1.22
N ASN A 88 -16.07 1.94 1.64
CA ASN A 88 -15.34 3.06 2.23
C ASN A 88 -15.15 2.86 3.73
N TYR A 89 -13.92 3.06 4.17
CA TYR A 89 -13.53 2.99 5.57
C TYR A 89 -12.94 4.32 6.03
N SER A 90 -13.31 4.77 7.23
CA SER A 90 -12.58 5.84 7.92
C SER A 90 -11.34 5.25 8.56
N VAL A 91 -10.20 5.94 8.40
CA VAL A 91 -8.94 5.57 9.06
C VAL A 91 -8.92 6.21 10.44
N LEU A 92 -8.94 5.39 11.49
CA LEU A 92 -8.93 5.83 12.88
C LEU A 92 -7.51 6.07 13.41
N SER A 93 -6.58 5.21 13.01
CA SER A 93 -5.15 5.35 13.35
C SER A 93 -4.27 4.61 12.34
N PHE A 94 -3.02 5.04 12.25
CA PHE A 94 -1.96 4.38 11.50
C PHE A 94 -0.74 4.19 12.40
N ASN A 95 -0.24 2.97 12.45
CA ASN A 95 1.02 2.64 13.12
C ASN A 95 2.05 2.29 12.03
N LYS A 96 3.02 3.20 11.86
CA LYS A 96 4.05 3.07 10.84
C LYS A 96 5.00 1.91 11.11
N ASP A 97 5.36 1.68 12.37
CA ASP A 97 6.34 0.65 12.72
C ASP A 97 5.74 -0.76 12.59
N ALA A 98 4.50 -0.92 13.00
CA ALA A 98 3.76 -2.18 12.86
C ALA A 98 3.14 -2.36 11.47
N GLN A 99 3.16 -1.34 10.61
CA GLN A 99 2.48 -1.31 9.30
C GLN A 99 1.00 -1.68 9.43
N THR A 100 0.32 -1.11 10.44
CA THR A 100 -1.09 -1.41 10.69
C THR A 100 -1.97 -0.17 10.57
N LEU A 101 -3.17 -0.38 10.05
CA LEU A 101 -4.26 0.59 10.04
C LEU A 101 -5.37 0.09 10.94
N ARG A 102 -5.94 0.99 11.76
CA ARG A 102 -7.24 0.78 12.35
C ARG A 102 -8.28 1.50 11.49
N ILE A 103 -9.25 0.75 11.00
CA ILE A 103 -10.28 1.23 10.08
C ILE A 103 -11.67 0.86 10.56
N VAL A 104 -12.66 1.67 10.17
CA VAL A 104 -14.07 1.42 10.45
C VAL A 104 -14.90 1.67 9.21
N ARG A 105 -15.90 0.83 8.96
CA ARG A 105 -16.84 1.00 7.85
C ARG A 105 -17.66 2.30 8.02
N GLN A 106 -17.57 3.19 7.04
CA GLN A 106 -18.27 4.48 7.11
C GLN A 106 -19.79 4.35 7.08
N ASP A 107 -20.28 3.37 6.34
CA ASP A 107 -21.72 3.15 6.19
C ASP A 107 -22.39 2.69 7.49
N TYR A 108 -21.66 2.06 8.41
CA TYR A 108 -22.15 1.65 9.72
C TYR A 108 -22.01 2.72 10.82
N LEU A 109 -21.19 3.75 10.60
CA LEU A 109 -21.04 4.85 11.57
C LEU A 109 -22.31 5.72 11.69
N LYS A 110 -23.17 5.70 10.67
CA LYS A 110 -24.44 6.45 10.65
C LYS A 110 -25.63 5.60 11.09
N GLY A 111 -25.39 4.37 11.49
CA GLY A 111 -26.41 3.40 11.87
C GLY A 111 -26.30 2.10 11.06
N ILE A 112 -27.08 1.11 11.47
CA ILE A 112 -27.05 -0.24 10.86
C ILE A 112 -27.91 -0.36 9.61
N CYS A 113 -28.73 0.63 9.29
CA CYS A 113 -29.51 0.66 8.06
C CYS A 113 -28.63 1.14 6.89
N SER A 114 -27.51 0.45 6.68
CA SER A 114 -26.52 0.78 5.65
C SER A 114 -27.07 0.56 4.25
N PRO A 115 -26.79 1.48 3.31
CA PRO A 115 -27.12 1.25 1.89
C PRO A 115 -26.25 0.17 1.23
N LEU A 116 -25.08 -0.16 1.81
CA LEU A 116 -24.17 -1.17 1.29
C LEU A 116 -24.36 -2.50 2.03
N LEU A 117 -25.20 -3.35 1.47
CA LEU A 117 -25.47 -4.69 2.03
C LEU A 117 -24.44 -5.71 1.52
N VAL A 118 -23.15 -5.40 1.68
CA VAL A 118 -22.03 -6.24 1.26
C VAL A 118 -21.13 -6.58 2.43
N ASN A 119 -20.58 -7.78 2.41
CA ASN A 119 -19.63 -8.22 3.43
C ASN A 119 -18.35 -7.40 3.42
N THR A 120 -17.74 -7.22 4.58
CA THR A 120 -16.36 -6.76 4.66
C THR A 120 -15.44 -7.82 4.09
N THR A 121 -14.76 -7.47 3.00
CA THR A 121 -13.76 -8.33 2.36
C THR A 121 -12.46 -7.56 2.19
N LEU A 122 -11.35 -8.16 2.59
CA LEU A 122 -10.02 -7.62 2.37
C LEU A 122 -9.40 -8.23 1.11
N ASP A 123 -8.50 -7.50 0.45
CA ASP A 123 -7.62 -8.11 -0.54
C ASP A 123 -6.45 -8.78 0.18
N PRO A 124 -6.33 -10.12 0.18
CA PRO A 124 -5.27 -10.81 0.91
C PRO A 124 -3.87 -10.54 0.37
N LYS A 125 -3.75 -9.94 -0.82
CA LYS A 125 -2.46 -9.49 -1.35
C LYS A 125 -1.96 -8.22 -0.69
N LEU A 126 -2.88 -7.40 -0.14
CA LEU A 126 -2.58 -6.09 0.43
C LEU A 126 -2.82 -6.02 1.92
N PHE A 127 -3.72 -6.85 2.46
CA PHE A 127 -4.15 -6.73 3.84
C PHE A 127 -4.33 -8.09 4.51
N ASP A 128 -3.86 -8.18 5.74
CA ASP A 128 -4.23 -9.22 6.70
C ASP A 128 -4.85 -8.58 7.94
N TYR A 129 -5.63 -9.34 8.68
CA TYR A 129 -6.08 -8.90 10.00
C TYR A 129 -4.89 -8.86 10.97
N ALA A 130 -4.62 -7.69 11.57
CA ALA A 130 -3.44 -7.48 12.41
C ALA A 130 -3.62 -8.00 13.84
N ALA A 131 -4.83 -7.85 14.39
CA ALA A 131 -5.17 -8.28 15.74
C ALA A 131 -6.26 -9.35 15.70
N ALA A 132 -6.47 -10.01 16.83
CA ALA A 132 -7.63 -10.87 16.99
C ALA A 132 -8.91 -10.05 16.73
N HIS A 133 -9.75 -10.53 15.85
CA HIS A 133 -11.00 -9.92 15.46
C HIS A 133 -12.12 -10.92 15.61
N GLN A 134 -13.32 -10.39 15.79
CA GLN A 134 -14.57 -11.13 15.72
C GLN A 134 -15.45 -10.51 14.65
N TYR A 135 -16.56 -11.13 14.37
CA TYR A 135 -17.56 -10.58 13.47
C TYR A 135 -18.83 -10.28 14.23
N VAL A 136 -19.48 -9.20 13.85
CA VAL A 136 -20.91 -9.00 14.09
C VAL A 136 -21.60 -9.27 12.76
N THR A 137 -22.57 -10.16 12.76
CA THR A 137 -23.38 -10.48 11.59
C THR A 137 -24.72 -9.80 11.72
N PHE A 138 -25.05 -8.96 10.76
CA PHE A 138 -26.36 -8.33 10.62
C PHE A 138 -27.18 -9.09 9.60
N PHE A 139 -28.42 -9.38 9.94
CA PHE A 139 -29.40 -10.00 9.06
C PHE A 139 -30.51 -9.00 8.75
N TYR A 140 -30.83 -8.86 7.48
CA TYR A 140 -31.81 -7.90 6.97
C TYR A 140 -32.92 -8.61 6.21
N GLY A 141 -34.14 -8.06 6.27
CA GLY A 141 -35.29 -8.62 5.59
C GLY A 141 -35.67 -9.99 6.09
N CYS A 142 -35.80 -10.13 7.39
CA CYS A 142 -36.12 -11.40 8.03
C CYS A 142 -37.65 -11.52 8.23
N PRO A 143 -38.24 -12.70 7.98
CA PRO A 143 -39.66 -12.92 8.23
C PRO A 143 -40.01 -12.79 9.72
N SER A 144 -41.12 -12.12 10.01
CA SER A 144 -41.56 -11.77 11.37
C SER A 144 -41.52 -12.92 12.40
N PRO A 145 -41.89 -14.16 12.09
CA PRO A 145 -41.79 -15.24 13.07
C PRO A 145 -40.38 -15.57 13.53
N ALA A 146 -39.40 -15.42 12.63
CA ALA A 146 -37.99 -15.68 12.95
C ALA A 146 -37.37 -14.61 13.85
N VAL A 147 -37.80 -13.34 13.70
CA VAL A 147 -37.25 -12.18 14.44
C VAL A 147 -37.89 -12.02 15.81
N SER A 148 -39.13 -12.46 15.98
CA SER A 148 -39.88 -12.25 17.23
C SER A 148 -39.22 -12.84 18.48
N VAL A 149 -38.38 -13.85 18.31
CA VAL A 149 -37.65 -14.52 19.39
C VAL A 149 -36.20 -14.02 19.54
N MET A 150 -35.75 -13.11 18.68
CA MET A 150 -34.40 -12.58 18.70
C MET A 150 -34.31 -11.35 19.61
N PRO A 151 -33.42 -11.34 20.62
CA PRO A 151 -33.32 -10.22 21.55
C PRO A 151 -32.75 -8.94 20.92
N GLN A 152 -31.91 -9.06 19.87
CA GLN A 152 -31.20 -7.95 19.22
C GLN A 152 -31.84 -7.59 17.87
N LYS A 153 -33.14 -7.36 17.89
CA LYS A 153 -33.90 -6.97 16.70
C LYS A 153 -33.82 -5.47 16.41
N PHE A 154 -33.93 -5.15 15.14
CA PHE A 154 -34.05 -3.79 14.63
C PHE A 154 -34.96 -3.77 13.40
N SER A 155 -35.39 -2.57 13.00
CA SER A 155 -36.14 -2.40 11.76
C SER A 155 -35.44 -1.36 10.89
N CYS A 156 -35.25 -1.67 9.60
CA CYS A 156 -34.60 -0.81 8.62
C CYS A 156 -35.49 -0.58 7.42
N SER A 157 -35.53 0.69 6.97
CA SER A 157 -36.01 1.04 5.65
C SER A 157 -34.81 1.28 4.74
N ILE A 158 -34.46 0.29 3.94
CA ILE A 158 -33.36 0.38 2.98
C ILE A 158 -33.99 0.42 1.58
N ALA A 159 -33.50 1.31 0.70
CA ALA A 159 -34.01 1.44 -0.66
C ALA A 159 -33.98 0.09 -1.40
N GLY A 160 -35.15 -0.37 -1.83
CA GLY A 160 -35.33 -1.66 -2.53
C GLY A 160 -35.59 -2.88 -1.63
N ILE A 161 -35.51 -2.72 -0.30
CA ILE A 161 -35.94 -3.73 0.66
C ILE A 161 -37.14 -3.14 1.43
N PRO A 162 -38.29 -3.82 1.47
CA PRO A 162 -39.42 -3.39 2.29
C PRO A 162 -38.97 -3.23 3.74
N LEU A 163 -39.73 -2.40 4.50
CA LEU A 163 -39.52 -2.22 5.94
C LEU A 163 -39.70 -3.59 6.62
N GLU A 164 -38.63 -4.31 6.79
CA GLU A 164 -38.62 -5.63 7.40
C GLU A 164 -37.70 -5.62 8.62
N ASP A 165 -38.04 -6.48 9.55
CA ASP A 165 -37.25 -6.66 10.74
C ASP A 165 -35.89 -7.29 10.40
N GLY A 166 -34.89 -6.91 11.14
CA GLY A 166 -33.58 -7.50 11.14
C GLY A 166 -33.11 -7.82 12.56
N TYR A 167 -32.02 -8.52 12.66
CA TYR A 167 -31.34 -8.76 13.94
C TYR A 167 -29.85 -8.89 13.73
N TYR A 168 -29.08 -8.83 14.81
CA TYR A 168 -27.65 -9.07 14.76
C TYR A 168 -27.22 -10.11 15.78
N ILE A 169 -26.11 -10.79 15.50
CA ILE A 169 -25.47 -11.76 16.38
C ILE A 169 -23.97 -11.57 16.38
N ALA A 170 -23.31 -12.02 17.44
CA ALA A 170 -21.87 -12.14 17.47
C ALA A 170 -21.44 -13.41 16.71
N GLY A 171 -20.37 -13.29 15.92
CA GLY A 171 -19.81 -14.39 15.15
C GLY A 171 -20.16 -14.37 13.65
N PRO A 172 -19.39 -15.09 12.84
CA PRO A 172 -19.62 -15.23 11.41
C PRO A 172 -20.69 -16.30 11.16
N GLN A 173 -21.90 -15.87 10.81
CA GLN A 173 -22.98 -16.78 10.47
C GLN A 173 -23.51 -16.48 9.07
N PRO A 174 -23.25 -17.32 8.08
CA PRO A 174 -23.67 -17.05 6.69
C PRO A 174 -25.19 -17.13 6.51
N GLN A 175 -25.88 -17.86 7.37
CA GLN A 175 -27.33 -17.99 7.34
C GLN A 175 -27.88 -17.88 8.76
N GLY A 176 -28.75 -16.93 8.98
CA GLY A 176 -29.47 -16.81 10.24
C GLY A 176 -30.63 -17.80 10.37
N PRO A 177 -31.14 -18.02 11.57
CA PRO A 177 -32.40 -18.70 11.75
C PRO A 177 -33.52 -17.94 11.04
N GLY A 178 -34.16 -18.60 10.08
CA GLY A 178 -35.14 -18.00 9.18
C GLY A 178 -34.50 -17.47 7.90
N ALA A 179 -35.22 -17.49 6.80
CA ALA A 179 -34.76 -17.07 5.49
C ALA A 179 -34.71 -15.54 5.39
N CYS A 180 -33.73 -14.90 6.03
CA CYS A 180 -33.47 -13.46 5.82
C CYS A 180 -32.94 -13.21 4.42
N ASN A 181 -33.22 -12.03 3.86
CA ASN A 181 -32.84 -11.69 2.49
C ASN A 181 -31.33 -11.49 2.34
N VAL A 182 -30.69 -10.87 3.34
CA VAL A 182 -29.25 -10.53 3.29
C VAL A 182 -28.61 -10.74 4.66
N SER A 183 -27.37 -11.20 4.66
CA SER A 183 -26.49 -11.18 5.83
C SER A 183 -25.22 -10.38 5.53
N VAL A 184 -24.75 -9.56 6.48
CA VAL A 184 -23.55 -8.74 6.34
C VAL A 184 -22.61 -8.98 7.51
N PHE A 185 -21.37 -9.36 7.22
CA PHE A 185 -20.30 -9.54 8.21
C PHE A 185 -19.51 -8.25 8.38
N VAL A 186 -19.43 -7.77 9.61
CA VAL A 186 -18.62 -6.62 9.99
C VAL A 186 -17.59 -7.06 11.02
N PRO A 187 -16.28 -7.00 10.69
CA PRO A 187 -15.25 -7.32 11.67
C PRO A 187 -15.15 -6.23 12.72
N VAL A 188 -14.88 -6.64 13.95
CA VAL A 188 -14.71 -5.78 15.11
C VAL A 188 -13.52 -6.25 15.93
N LEU A 189 -12.92 -5.36 16.73
CA LEU A 189 -11.86 -5.76 17.66
C LEU A 189 -12.39 -6.68 18.75
N VAL A 190 -11.61 -7.68 19.11
CA VAL A 190 -11.89 -8.53 20.27
C VAL A 190 -11.51 -7.76 21.52
N THR A 191 -12.30 -6.76 21.89
CA THR A 191 -12.18 -6.06 23.17
C THR A 191 -13.34 -6.39 24.10
N SER A 192 -14.37 -7.05 23.56
CA SER A 192 -15.58 -7.43 24.27
C SER A 192 -15.83 -8.91 24.08
N LEU A 193 -16.24 -9.60 25.13
CA LEU A 193 -16.67 -10.99 25.04
C LEU A 193 -17.95 -11.07 24.17
N VAL A 194 -18.15 -12.21 23.51
CA VAL A 194 -19.35 -12.48 22.69
C VAL A 194 -20.62 -12.19 23.50
N GLU A 195 -20.62 -12.53 24.77
CA GLU A 195 -21.73 -12.30 25.72
C GLU A 195 -22.02 -10.81 25.93
N GLU A 196 -20.98 -9.94 25.91
CA GLU A 196 -21.18 -8.50 26.00
C GLU A 196 -21.84 -7.93 24.75
N ILE A 197 -21.44 -8.39 23.58
CA ILE A 197 -22.04 -7.93 22.30
C ILE A 197 -23.54 -8.25 22.26
N VAL A 198 -23.93 -9.42 22.75
CA VAL A 198 -25.31 -9.88 22.78
C VAL A 198 -26.16 -9.11 23.79
N SER A 199 -25.55 -8.51 24.82
CA SER A 199 -26.26 -7.73 25.83
C SER A 199 -26.40 -6.24 25.49
N LEU A 200 -25.66 -5.72 24.49
CA LEU A 200 -25.68 -4.33 24.11
C LEU A 200 -26.99 -3.95 23.41
N ASN A 201 -27.44 -2.73 23.66
CA ASN A 201 -28.43 -2.11 22.78
C ASN A 201 -27.75 -1.63 21.48
N LEU A 202 -28.55 -1.22 20.50
CA LEU A 202 -28.04 -0.87 19.18
C LEU A 202 -27.04 0.29 19.18
N ASP A 203 -27.30 1.35 19.95
CA ASP A 203 -26.42 2.52 20.04
C ASP A 203 -25.08 2.14 20.68
N GLN A 204 -25.12 1.36 21.74
CA GLN A 204 -23.91 0.81 22.39
C GLN A 204 -23.11 -0.08 21.45
N LEU A 205 -23.78 -0.88 20.61
CA LEU A 205 -23.11 -1.71 19.60
C LEU A 205 -22.41 -0.83 18.56
N ILE A 206 -23.11 0.17 18.03
CA ILE A 206 -22.55 1.04 16.98
C ILE A 206 -21.37 1.85 17.53
N GLU A 207 -21.56 2.56 18.63
CA GLU A 207 -20.53 3.44 19.19
C GLU A 207 -19.43 2.67 19.91
N GLY A 208 -19.82 1.68 20.71
CA GLY A 208 -18.90 0.97 21.60
C GLY A 208 -18.11 -0.16 20.94
N VAL A 209 -18.62 -0.76 19.90
CA VAL A 209 -18.00 -1.92 19.25
C VAL A 209 -17.64 -1.63 17.80
N ILE A 210 -18.61 -1.33 16.95
CA ILE A 210 -18.37 -1.08 15.52
C ILE A 210 -17.55 0.17 15.32
N GLY A 211 -17.84 1.27 16.03
CA GLY A 211 -17.13 2.53 15.94
C GLY A 211 -15.64 2.46 16.32
N LYS A 212 -15.24 1.45 17.11
CA LYS A 212 -13.83 1.19 17.40
C LYS A 212 -13.08 0.58 16.22
N GLY A 213 -13.79 0.10 15.22
CA GLY A 213 -13.24 -0.52 14.01
C GLY A 213 -12.48 -1.82 14.25
N PHE A 214 -11.59 -2.15 13.34
CA PHE A 214 -10.71 -3.31 13.40
C PHE A 214 -9.35 -2.97 12.81
N GLU A 215 -8.33 -3.81 13.10
CA GLU A 215 -6.96 -3.55 12.63
C GLU A 215 -6.60 -4.46 11.47
N VAL A 216 -6.00 -3.83 10.45
CA VAL A 216 -5.44 -4.52 9.29
C VAL A 216 -3.94 -4.23 9.21
N ARG A 217 -3.17 -5.24 8.84
CA ARG A 217 -1.74 -5.11 8.51
C ARG A 217 -1.58 -5.03 7.00
N LEU A 218 -0.68 -4.15 6.58
CA LEU A 218 -0.34 -4.00 5.17
C LEU A 218 0.66 -5.07 4.73
N ASN A 219 0.34 -5.77 3.66
CA ASN A 219 1.20 -6.74 2.99
C ASN A 219 1.94 -6.09 1.82
N VAL A 220 2.79 -5.12 2.13
CA VAL A 220 3.61 -4.43 1.14
C VAL A 220 5.09 -4.75 1.38
N ASP A 221 5.90 -4.68 0.31
CA ASP A 221 7.34 -4.87 0.44
C ASP A 221 7.98 -3.68 1.18
N SER A 222 7.92 -3.74 2.51
CA SER A 222 8.52 -2.76 3.41
C SER A 222 10.05 -2.80 3.37
N ARG A 223 10.65 -3.95 3.02
CA ARG A 223 12.10 -4.12 2.95
C ARG A 223 12.70 -3.27 1.82
N ALA A 224 12.13 -3.34 0.62
CA ALA A 224 12.60 -2.51 -0.50
C ALA A 224 12.51 -1.01 -0.17
N CYS A 225 11.45 -0.60 0.55
CA CYS A 225 11.34 0.78 1.01
C CYS A 225 12.38 1.12 2.10
N SER A 226 12.68 0.23 3.04
CA SER A 226 13.72 0.47 4.05
C SER A 226 15.10 0.66 3.42
N GLU A 227 15.48 -0.22 2.48
CA GLU A 227 16.73 -0.11 1.72
C GLU A 227 16.82 1.22 0.94
N CYS A 228 15.69 1.69 0.38
CA CYS A 228 15.61 2.99 -0.28
C CYS A 228 15.85 4.16 0.70
N LEU A 229 15.18 4.14 1.85
CA LEU A 229 15.32 5.19 2.88
C LEU A 229 16.73 5.24 3.47
N GLU A 230 17.36 4.09 3.72
CA GLU A 230 18.76 3.99 4.16
C GLU A 230 19.73 4.63 3.17
N SER A 231 19.45 4.54 1.87
CA SER A 231 20.21 5.18 0.81
C SER A 231 19.85 6.65 0.57
N LYS A 232 19.05 7.28 1.47
CA LYS A 232 18.54 8.66 1.39
C LYS A 232 17.63 8.91 0.20
N GLY A 233 16.98 7.88 -0.28
CA GLY A 233 15.93 7.95 -1.29
C GLY A 233 14.55 8.19 -0.68
N VAL A 234 13.57 8.28 -1.55
CA VAL A 234 12.14 8.38 -1.22
C VAL A 234 11.39 7.22 -1.86
N CYS A 235 10.66 6.46 -1.04
CA CYS A 235 9.89 5.33 -1.53
C CYS A 235 8.74 5.77 -2.43
N GLY A 236 8.54 5.03 -3.51
CA GLY A 236 7.43 5.16 -4.41
C GLY A 236 7.01 3.81 -5.00
N TYR A 237 6.16 3.85 -5.99
CA TYR A 237 5.63 2.67 -6.65
C TYR A 237 5.71 2.81 -8.17
N ASP A 238 6.37 1.84 -8.80
CA ASP A 238 6.42 1.75 -10.26
C ASP A 238 5.14 1.08 -10.76
N LEU A 239 4.32 1.85 -11.47
CA LEU A 239 3.02 1.38 -11.99
C LEU A 239 3.18 0.38 -13.14
N GLY A 240 4.27 0.47 -13.90
CA GLY A 240 4.56 -0.44 -15.02
C GLY A 240 5.02 -1.80 -14.53
N LEU A 241 5.99 -1.80 -13.62
CA LEU A 241 6.55 -3.02 -13.03
C LEU A 241 5.75 -3.54 -11.83
N LYS A 242 4.79 -2.75 -11.33
CA LYS A 242 3.94 -3.07 -10.15
C LYS A 242 4.76 -3.45 -8.93
N GLN A 243 5.78 -2.66 -8.63
CA GLN A 243 6.70 -2.91 -7.51
C GLN A 243 7.12 -1.61 -6.81
N THR A 244 7.63 -1.76 -5.58
CA THR A 244 8.28 -0.68 -4.85
C THR A 244 9.47 -0.16 -5.64
N THR A 245 9.61 1.16 -5.73
CA THR A 245 10.74 1.84 -6.38
C THR A 245 11.30 2.91 -5.45
N CYS A 246 12.53 3.35 -5.75
CA CYS A 246 13.22 4.38 -4.99
C CYS A 246 13.48 5.60 -5.88
N TYR A 247 12.96 6.74 -5.48
CA TYR A 247 13.24 8.02 -6.14
C TYR A 247 14.43 8.70 -5.44
N CYS A 248 15.42 9.08 -6.23
CA CYS A 248 16.66 9.67 -5.76
C CYS A 248 16.78 11.11 -6.24
N LYS A 249 17.31 11.98 -5.38
CA LYS A 249 17.39 13.43 -5.67
C LYS A 249 18.23 13.75 -6.91
N ASP A 250 19.34 13.03 -7.08
CA ASP A 250 20.38 13.34 -8.07
C ASP A 250 20.53 12.24 -9.15
N GLN A 251 19.57 11.33 -9.28
CA GLN A 251 19.59 10.25 -10.27
C GLN A 251 18.56 10.44 -11.38
N ILE A 252 18.92 9.98 -12.57
CA ILE A 252 18.11 10.13 -13.78
C ILE A 252 17.00 9.10 -13.87
N GLN A 253 17.14 7.97 -13.18
CA GLN A 253 16.19 6.85 -13.20
C GLN A 253 15.88 6.36 -11.79
N ALA A 254 14.64 5.94 -11.58
CA ALA A 254 14.24 5.24 -10.38
C ALA A 254 15.00 3.91 -10.25
N SER A 255 15.44 3.58 -9.05
CA SER A 255 16.24 2.41 -8.76
C SER A 255 15.74 1.71 -7.48
N LYS A 256 16.41 0.66 -7.03
CA LYS A 256 16.13 0.06 -5.72
C LYS A 256 16.71 0.87 -4.57
N THR A 257 17.89 1.47 -4.80
CA THR A 257 18.63 2.28 -3.82
C THR A 257 19.31 3.46 -4.53
N CYS A 258 19.59 4.53 -3.78
CA CYS A 258 20.30 5.68 -4.30
C CYS A 258 21.82 5.47 -4.18
N THR A 259 22.53 5.64 -5.29
CA THR A 259 24.02 5.61 -5.28
C THR A 259 24.54 6.98 -4.89
N SER A 260 25.53 7.02 -3.98
CA SER A 260 26.23 8.28 -3.68
C SER A 260 27.05 8.73 -4.90
N PRO A 261 27.11 10.05 -5.20
CA PRO A 261 27.92 10.58 -6.31
C PRO A 261 29.44 10.60 -6.02
N THR A 262 29.93 9.85 -5.07
CA THR A 262 31.37 9.70 -4.81
C THR A 262 31.95 8.73 -5.80
N GLY A 263 32.78 9.26 -6.72
CA GLY A 263 33.51 8.49 -7.71
C GLY A 263 34.35 7.38 -7.07
N ASP A 264 33.85 6.19 -7.30
CA ASP A 264 34.70 5.01 -7.36
C ASP A 264 34.37 4.34 -8.69
N VAL A 265 35.27 4.54 -9.66
CA VAL A 265 35.30 3.76 -10.89
C VAL A 265 35.71 2.37 -10.46
N GLY A 266 34.76 1.64 -9.88
CA GLY A 266 34.89 0.21 -9.66
C GLY A 266 34.93 -0.47 -11.02
N THR A 267 36.12 -0.91 -11.42
CA THR A 267 36.29 -1.86 -12.52
C THR A 267 35.24 -2.97 -12.44
N PRO A 268 34.62 -3.34 -13.56
CA PRO A 268 33.68 -4.46 -13.59
C PRO A 268 34.35 -5.70 -13.02
N LYS A 269 33.85 -6.21 -11.90
CA LYS A 269 34.26 -7.54 -11.42
C LYS A 269 33.74 -8.52 -12.44
N GLU A 270 34.68 -8.99 -13.26
CA GLU A 270 34.52 -10.12 -14.19
C GLU A 270 33.96 -11.30 -13.39
N SER A 271 32.71 -11.65 -13.65
CA SER A 271 32.10 -12.85 -13.09
C SER A 271 32.79 -14.06 -13.71
N SER A 272 33.68 -14.69 -12.96
CA SER A 272 34.25 -15.99 -13.32
C SER A 272 33.11 -16.99 -13.57
N PRO A 273 33.14 -17.75 -14.67
CA PRO A 273 32.14 -18.78 -14.91
C PRO A 273 32.26 -19.89 -13.85
N PRO A 274 31.17 -20.58 -13.51
CA PRO A 274 31.20 -21.67 -12.53
C PRO A 274 32.12 -22.78 -13.04
N GLY A 275 33.14 -23.08 -12.23
CA GLY A 275 34.08 -24.17 -12.51
C GLY A 275 33.35 -25.49 -12.64
N THR A 276 33.39 -26.06 -13.83
CA THR A 276 33.03 -27.46 -14.07
C THR A 276 34.09 -28.33 -13.42
N HIS A 277 33.75 -28.96 -12.30
CA HIS A 277 34.50 -30.06 -11.73
C HIS A 277 34.46 -31.26 -12.70
N LEU A 278 35.52 -31.44 -13.48
CA LEU A 278 35.75 -32.67 -14.21
C LEU A 278 36.25 -33.71 -13.19
N ASN A 279 35.38 -34.61 -12.78
CA ASN A 279 35.75 -35.82 -12.05
C ASN A 279 36.42 -36.79 -13.05
N VAL A 280 37.74 -36.81 -13.04
CA VAL A 280 38.52 -37.83 -13.75
C VAL A 280 38.52 -39.08 -12.88
N MET A 281 37.71 -40.07 -13.26
CA MET A 281 37.73 -41.41 -12.69
C MET A 281 38.90 -42.17 -13.30
N PHE A 282 39.95 -42.40 -12.52
CA PHE A 282 41.00 -43.36 -12.89
C PHE A 282 40.50 -44.79 -12.68
N TYR A 283 40.29 -45.53 -13.78
CA TYR A 283 40.09 -46.97 -13.76
C TYR A 283 41.48 -47.62 -13.71
N PHE A 284 41.82 -48.28 -12.61
CA PHE A 284 42.90 -49.21 -12.51
C PHE A 284 42.48 -50.54 -13.13
N ILE A 285 43.12 -50.95 -14.23
CA ILE A 285 43.02 -52.27 -14.80
C ILE A 285 44.18 -53.14 -14.17
N PRO A 286 43.89 -54.24 -13.48
CA PRO A 286 44.92 -55.13 -13.03
C PRO A 286 45.34 -56.02 -14.19
N LEU A 287 46.63 -55.92 -14.58
CA LEU A 287 47.31 -56.89 -15.44
C LEU A 287 47.56 -58.15 -14.60
N GLY A 288 46.85 -59.24 -14.89
CA GLY A 288 47.16 -60.59 -14.45
C GLY A 288 48.16 -61.24 -15.37
N ILE A 289 49.28 -61.65 -14.78
CA ILE A 289 50.25 -62.51 -15.41
C ILE A 289 50.16 -63.89 -14.75
N SER A 290 49.87 -64.91 -15.53
CA SER A 290 50.38 -66.31 -15.62
C SER A 290 49.32 -67.22 -16.16
#